data_5088c078a7fcd57d5a48983b260255e7
#
_entry.id   5088c078a7fcd57d5a48983b260255e7
#
_cell.length_a   1.000
_cell.length_b   1.000
_cell.length_c   1.000
_cell.angle_alpha   90.00
_cell.angle_beta   90.00
_cell.angle_gamma   90.00
#
_symmetry.space_group_name_H-M   'P 1'
#
loop_
_entity.id
_entity.type
_entity.pdbx_description
1 polymer ?
#
loop_
_entity_poly.entity_id
_entity_poly.type
_entity_poly.pdbx_seq_one_letter_code
_entity_poly.pdbx_strand_id
1 'polypeptide(L)'
;MILFGATGYTGRLTAQSLAQRGITDTVLAGRNESSLQELAAQLRSEHDWDVEVAVADVATPRTVSALVNSSDDVLISTVGPFSVHGGPAIEAATSTGAIYIDSTGEPPFIRRVFEYYGPRAHRTGATLLTAFGYDYIPGNLAGVLALRDAREAGFITDRLEIGYFIDSRGSPERTISGGTAASSVAILTQAGFAFRDGGIVTERPAAHVREFELDGRQLAGLSLGGTEHFTLPRIDHNLREVSVFLGWAGPQTAKLAKLRGVLDPFTRIPYSGTLVSSVGRRFVKGSTGGPSATERAQSRTIAVAEAFLGERRVGRAVVKGPNPYELTADLLAMAADAARKGDLGLGSARRTGALGPADAFGQTAFIRGCRSVALLAAH
;
A
#
# COMPACT_ATOMS: atom_id res chain seq x y z
N MET A 1 -7.90 15.97 -11.70
CA MET A 1 -7.68 14.78 -10.85
C MET A 1 -8.97 14.33 -10.17
N ILE A 2 -9.02 13.10 -9.67
CA ILE A 2 -10.19 12.54 -8.99
C ILE A 2 -9.74 11.82 -7.71
N LEU A 3 -10.33 12.16 -6.55
CA LEU A 3 -10.18 11.40 -5.31
C LEU A 3 -11.47 10.63 -5.03
N PHE A 4 -11.49 9.33 -5.33
CA PHE A 4 -12.62 8.45 -5.13
C PHE A 4 -12.55 7.76 -3.76
N GLY A 5 -13.64 7.85 -2.99
CA GLY A 5 -13.70 7.46 -1.59
C GLY A 5 -13.30 8.60 -0.63
N ALA A 6 -13.41 9.84 -1.09
CA ALA A 6 -12.97 11.06 -0.38
C ALA A 6 -13.53 11.19 1.04
N THR A 7 -14.75 10.70 1.31
CA THR A 7 -15.40 10.79 2.62
C THR A 7 -14.97 9.72 3.62
N GLY A 8 -14.21 8.70 3.17
CA GLY A 8 -13.60 7.70 4.04
C GLY A 8 -12.46 8.27 4.89
N TYR A 9 -12.02 7.52 5.91
CA TYR A 9 -10.96 7.99 6.83
C TYR A 9 -9.66 8.36 6.09
N THR A 10 -9.12 7.45 5.27
CA THR A 10 -7.95 7.70 4.45
C THR A 10 -8.21 8.78 3.38
N GLY A 11 -9.42 8.77 2.78
CA GLY A 11 -9.81 9.76 1.78
C GLY A 11 -9.80 11.19 2.33
N ARG A 12 -10.35 11.43 3.53
CA ARG A 12 -10.31 12.74 4.19
C ARG A 12 -8.89 13.22 4.45
N LEU A 13 -8.02 12.35 4.96
CA LEU A 13 -6.61 12.69 5.17
C LEU A 13 -5.90 12.98 3.83
N THR A 14 -6.21 12.23 2.78
CA THR A 14 -5.65 12.47 1.43
C THR A 14 -6.14 13.81 0.87
N ALA A 15 -7.42 14.17 1.03
CA ALA A 15 -7.94 15.46 0.63
C ALA A 15 -7.22 16.62 1.35
N GLN A 16 -6.99 16.47 2.65
CA GLN A 16 -6.22 17.45 3.44
C GLN A 16 -4.76 17.56 2.96
N SER A 17 -4.10 16.43 2.68
CA SER A 17 -2.72 16.44 2.15
C SER A 17 -2.64 17.08 0.76
N LEU A 18 -3.62 16.86 -0.11
CA LEU A 18 -3.73 17.53 -1.41
C LEU A 18 -3.87 19.04 -1.24
N ALA A 19 -4.78 19.49 -0.36
CA ALA A 19 -5.00 20.91 -0.06
C ALA A 19 -3.72 21.58 0.47
N GLN A 20 -3.04 20.97 1.43
CA GLN A 20 -1.77 21.46 2.00
C GLN A 20 -0.66 21.60 0.96
N ARG A 21 -0.69 20.81 -0.12
CA ARG A 21 0.24 20.88 -1.25
C ARG A 21 -0.19 21.86 -2.33
N GLY A 22 -1.32 22.54 -2.16
CA GLY A 22 -1.88 23.46 -3.16
C GLY A 22 -2.40 22.74 -4.41
N ILE A 23 -2.80 21.48 -4.29
CA ILE A 23 -3.34 20.68 -5.39
C ILE A 23 -4.86 20.78 -5.33
N THR A 24 -5.41 21.83 -5.95
CA THR A 24 -6.82 22.21 -5.82
C THR A 24 -7.65 21.85 -7.06
N ASP A 25 -7.06 21.31 -8.12
CA ASP A 25 -7.73 20.84 -9.33
C ASP A 25 -8.24 19.39 -9.21
N THR A 26 -8.79 19.04 -8.04
CA THR A 26 -9.23 17.67 -7.72
C THR A 26 -10.73 17.63 -7.45
N VAL A 27 -11.43 16.71 -8.10
CA VAL A 27 -12.82 16.37 -7.83
C VAL A 27 -12.88 15.38 -6.68
N LEU A 28 -13.68 15.64 -5.64
CA LEU A 28 -13.94 14.68 -4.57
C LEU A 28 -15.12 13.80 -4.95
N ALA A 29 -14.88 12.49 -5.03
CA ALA A 29 -15.90 11.54 -5.44
C ALA A 29 -16.22 10.51 -4.35
N GLY A 30 -17.48 10.10 -4.29
CA GLY A 30 -17.98 9.10 -3.34
C GLY A 30 -19.48 8.90 -3.46
N ARG A 31 -20.03 7.98 -2.67
CA ARG A 31 -21.44 7.56 -2.81
C ARG A 31 -22.45 8.47 -2.05
N ASN A 32 -21.99 9.23 -1.08
CA ASN A 32 -22.86 10.05 -0.23
C ASN A 32 -22.60 11.53 -0.50
N GLU A 33 -23.55 12.17 -1.18
CA GLU A 33 -23.47 13.57 -1.59
C GLU A 33 -23.37 14.53 -0.40
N SER A 34 -24.18 14.33 0.66
CA SER A 34 -24.14 15.22 1.84
C SER A 34 -22.77 15.20 2.53
N SER A 35 -22.18 14.01 2.68
CA SER A 35 -20.84 13.88 3.26
C SER A 35 -19.73 14.46 2.37
N LEU A 36 -19.91 14.46 1.05
CA LEU A 36 -19.01 15.13 0.12
C LEU A 36 -19.10 16.64 0.25
N GLN A 37 -20.32 17.19 0.34
CA GLN A 37 -20.56 18.62 0.54
C GLN A 37 -20.04 19.12 1.89
N GLU A 38 -20.20 18.32 2.96
CA GLU A 38 -19.61 18.63 4.27
C GLU A 38 -18.07 18.70 4.20
N LEU A 39 -17.43 17.74 3.52
CA LEU A 39 -15.98 17.75 3.33
C LEU A 39 -15.54 18.95 2.47
N ALA A 40 -16.27 19.25 1.41
CA ALA A 40 -15.99 20.40 0.56
C ALA A 40 -16.09 21.73 1.35
N ALA A 41 -17.12 21.88 2.19
CA ALA A 41 -17.26 23.04 3.05
C ALA A 41 -16.11 23.17 4.06
N GLN A 42 -15.67 22.05 4.63
CA GLN A 42 -14.52 22.02 5.53
C GLN A 42 -13.23 22.46 4.81
N LEU A 43 -12.93 21.91 3.62
CA LEU A 43 -11.73 22.26 2.84
C LEU A 43 -11.74 23.73 2.37
N ARG A 44 -12.92 24.26 2.04
CA ARG A 44 -13.08 25.69 1.74
C ARG A 44 -12.73 26.55 2.96
N SER A 45 -13.21 26.17 4.14
CA SER A 45 -12.95 26.91 5.38
C SER A 45 -11.49 26.85 5.84
N GLU A 46 -10.86 25.68 5.69
CA GLU A 46 -9.52 25.44 6.25
C GLU A 46 -8.39 25.81 5.25
N HIS A 47 -8.65 25.72 3.93
CA HIS A 47 -7.63 25.83 2.88
C HIS A 47 -8.00 26.77 1.74
N ASP A 48 -9.12 27.51 1.82
CA ASP A 48 -9.65 28.35 0.74
C ASP A 48 -9.79 27.59 -0.60
N TRP A 49 -10.14 26.29 -0.52
CA TRP A 49 -10.29 25.41 -1.66
C TRP A 49 -11.76 25.17 -2.00
N ASP A 50 -12.23 25.81 -3.10
CA ASP A 50 -13.56 25.55 -3.66
C ASP A 50 -13.53 24.28 -4.52
N VAL A 51 -13.79 23.13 -3.88
CA VAL A 51 -13.64 21.81 -4.47
C VAL A 51 -14.92 21.34 -5.14
N GLU A 52 -14.82 20.79 -6.33
CA GLU A 52 -15.92 20.10 -7.03
C GLU A 52 -16.19 18.74 -6.40
N VAL A 53 -17.46 18.33 -6.35
CA VAL A 53 -17.87 17.01 -5.86
C VAL A 53 -18.62 16.22 -6.93
N ALA A 54 -18.44 14.89 -6.94
CA ALA A 54 -19.13 13.97 -7.84
C ALA A 54 -19.66 12.74 -7.10
N VAL A 55 -20.92 12.37 -7.38
CA VAL A 55 -21.51 11.16 -6.79
C VAL A 55 -21.17 9.96 -7.65
N ALA A 56 -20.50 8.96 -7.06
CA ALA A 56 -20.17 7.70 -7.72
C ALA A 56 -20.21 6.54 -6.72
N ASP A 57 -20.79 5.41 -7.13
CA ASP A 57 -20.93 4.21 -6.30
C ASP A 57 -20.41 2.98 -7.05
N VAL A 58 -19.59 2.17 -6.38
CA VAL A 58 -19.10 0.88 -6.90
C VAL A 58 -20.21 -0.11 -7.21
N ALA A 59 -21.37 0.01 -6.55
CA ALA A 59 -22.56 -0.77 -6.86
C ALA A 59 -23.17 -0.42 -8.24
N THR A 60 -22.85 0.78 -8.76
CA THR A 60 -23.25 1.25 -10.08
C THR A 60 -21.99 1.63 -10.88
N PRO A 61 -21.23 0.66 -11.44
CA PRO A 61 -19.91 0.88 -12.04
C PRO A 61 -19.84 1.98 -13.10
N ARG A 62 -20.96 2.24 -13.80
CA ARG A 62 -21.05 3.33 -14.79
C ARG A 62 -20.80 4.71 -14.19
N THR A 63 -21.21 4.93 -12.92
CA THR A 63 -20.96 6.21 -12.23
C THR A 63 -19.47 6.39 -11.94
N VAL A 64 -18.75 5.30 -11.65
CA VAL A 64 -17.30 5.32 -11.45
C VAL A 64 -16.57 5.53 -12.78
N SER A 65 -17.02 4.86 -13.86
CA SER A 65 -16.43 5.03 -15.19
C SER A 65 -16.61 6.48 -15.70
N ALA A 66 -17.70 7.14 -15.35
CA ALA A 66 -17.95 8.53 -15.75
C ALA A 66 -17.01 9.55 -15.08
N LEU A 67 -16.29 9.15 -14.03
CA LEU A 67 -15.29 10.02 -13.40
C LEU A 67 -14.00 10.18 -14.23
N VAL A 68 -13.71 9.20 -15.11
CA VAL A 68 -12.42 9.13 -15.84
C VAL A 68 -12.71 9.25 -17.33
N ASN A 69 -12.34 10.39 -17.92
CA ASN A 69 -12.71 10.73 -19.29
C ASN A 69 -11.50 10.91 -20.23
N SER A 70 -10.31 10.99 -19.66
CA SER A 70 -9.07 11.24 -20.42
C SER A 70 -7.95 10.32 -19.95
N SER A 71 -7.02 10.00 -20.84
CA SER A 71 -5.76 9.34 -20.50
C SER A 71 -4.87 10.16 -19.57
N ASP A 72 -5.10 11.45 -19.47
CA ASP A 72 -4.36 12.36 -18.59
C ASP A 72 -4.99 12.46 -17.20
N ASP A 73 -6.16 11.84 -17.00
CA ASP A 73 -6.78 11.81 -15.69
C ASP A 73 -5.97 10.98 -14.69
N VAL A 74 -5.93 11.47 -13.45
CA VAL A 74 -5.36 10.77 -12.30
C VAL A 74 -6.48 10.41 -11.35
N LEU A 75 -6.74 9.11 -11.21
CA LEU A 75 -7.74 8.56 -10.29
C LEU A 75 -7.05 7.98 -9.05
N ILE A 76 -7.22 8.64 -7.91
CA ILE A 76 -6.83 8.12 -6.59
C ILE A 76 -8.04 7.38 -6.02
N SER A 77 -7.88 6.10 -5.66
CA SER A 77 -8.94 5.30 -5.02
C SER A 77 -8.56 4.94 -3.58
N THR A 78 -9.45 5.27 -2.64
CA THR A 78 -9.38 4.87 -1.24
C THR A 78 -10.58 4.00 -0.84
N VAL A 79 -11.27 3.42 -1.83
CA VAL A 79 -12.48 2.62 -1.62
C VAL A 79 -12.14 1.16 -1.37
N GLY A 80 -12.01 0.81 -0.09
CA GLY A 80 -11.81 -0.57 0.36
C GLY A 80 -13.10 -1.23 0.91
N PRO A 81 -13.09 -2.56 1.15
CA PRO A 81 -12.04 -3.53 0.79
C PRO A 81 -11.82 -3.64 -0.72
N PHE A 82 -10.57 -3.55 -1.17
CA PHE A 82 -10.22 -3.47 -2.58
C PHE A 82 -10.50 -4.77 -3.35
N SER A 83 -10.34 -5.92 -2.70
CA SER A 83 -10.69 -7.23 -3.29
C SER A 83 -12.17 -7.33 -3.67
N VAL A 84 -13.04 -6.52 -3.03
CA VAL A 84 -14.48 -6.48 -3.26
C VAL A 84 -14.88 -5.27 -4.11
N HIS A 85 -14.33 -4.09 -3.80
CA HIS A 85 -14.81 -2.80 -4.32
C HIS A 85 -13.82 -2.09 -5.26
N GLY A 86 -12.56 -2.54 -5.36
CA GLY A 86 -11.54 -1.89 -6.19
C GLY A 86 -11.74 -2.04 -7.70
N GLY A 87 -12.52 -3.07 -8.12
CA GLY A 87 -12.71 -3.39 -9.54
C GLY A 87 -13.18 -2.21 -10.41
N PRO A 88 -14.28 -1.52 -10.09
CA PRO A 88 -14.80 -0.43 -10.92
C PRO A 88 -13.79 0.72 -11.17
N ALA A 89 -13.05 1.13 -10.15
CA ALA A 89 -12.10 2.23 -10.26
C ALA A 89 -10.89 1.88 -11.14
N ILE A 90 -10.27 0.72 -10.89
CA ILE A 90 -9.12 0.28 -11.69
C ILE A 90 -9.52 -0.05 -13.14
N GLU A 91 -10.72 -0.58 -13.38
CA GLU A 91 -11.25 -0.84 -14.71
C GLU A 91 -11.47 0.47 -15.48
N ALA A 92 -12.06 1.48 -14.84
CA ALA A 92 -12.25 2.80 -15.44
C ALA A 92 -10.93 3.40 -15.93
N ALA A 93 -9.92 3.46 -15.04
CA ALA A 93 -8.61 4.00 -15.40
C ALA A 93 -7.89 3.14 -16.46
N THR A 94 -7.95 1.80 -16.34
CA THR A 94 -7.31 0.91 -17.31
C THR A 94 -7.93 1.04 -18.70
N SER A 95 -9.26 1.14 -18.80
CA SER A 95 -9.96 1.23 -20.08
C SER A 95 -9.71 2.55 -20.79
N THR A 96 -9.56 3.65 -20.03
CA THR A 96 -9.35 5.01 -20.57
C THR A 96 -7.87 5.30 -20.88
N GLY A 97 -6.95 4.45 -20.40
CA GLY A 97 -5.50 4.72 -20.49
C GLY A 97 -5.01 5.70 -19.43
N ALA A 98 -5.80 5.95 -18.38
CA ALA A 98 -5.53 6.93 -17.34
C ALA A 98 -4.52 6.42 -16.27
N ILE A 99 -4.20 7.27 -15.31
CA ILE A 99 -3.34 6.94 -14.18
C ILE A 99 -4.22 6.54 -12.99
N TYR A 100 -3.94 5.37 -12.42
CA TYR A 100 -4.62 4.83 -11.24
C TYR A 100 -3.64 4.73 -10.07
N ILE A 101 -4.07 5.19 -8.90
CA ILE A 101 -3.30 5.12 -7.65
C ILE A 101 -4.24 4.63 -6.56
N ASP A 102 -3.81 3.64 -5.74
CA ASP A 102 -4.60 3.17 -4.62
C ASP A 102 -3.78 2.90 -3.35
N SER A 103 -4.48 2.76 -2.23
CA SER A 103 -3.91 2.48 -0.92
C SER A 103 -4.23 1.08 -0.41
N THR A 104 -4.37 0.09 -1.28
CA THR A 104 -4.66 -1.27 -0.83
C THR A 104 -3.53 -1.87 0.01
N GLY A 105 -3.89 -2.62 1.05
CA GLY A 105 -2.98 -3.52 1.77
C GLY A 105 -3.31 -5.00 1.52
N GLU A 106 -4.12 -5.32 0.49
CA GLU A 106 -4.69 -6.64 0.26
C GLU A 106 -3.90 -7.44 -0.80
N PRO A 107 -3.14 -8.50 -0.41
CA PRO A 107 -2.31 -9.27 -1.34
C PRO A 107 -3.05 -9.81 -2.57
N PRO A 108 -4.30 -10.35 -2.45
CA PRO A 108 -5.02 -10.84 -3.63
C PRO A 108 -5.34 -9.75 -4.64
N PHE A 109 -5.64 -8.53 -4.18
CA PHE A 109 -5.88 -7.40 -5.07
C PHE A 109 -4.58 -6.95 -5.74
N ILE A 110 -3.48 -6.83 -4.99
CA ILE A 110 -2.15 -6.52 -5.53
C ILE A 110 -1.78 -7.50 -6.64
N ARG A 111 -1.89 -8.81 -6.37
CA ARG A 111 -1.59 -9.84 -7.38
C ARG A 111 -2.44 -9.67 -8.63
N ARG A 112 -3.74 -9.41 -8.47
CA ARG A 112 -4.66 -9.15 -9.59
C ARG A 112 -4.26 -7.90 -10.38
N VAL A 113 -3.78 -6.85 -9.71
CA VAL A 113 -3.30 -5.65 -10.41
C VAL A 113 -2.07 -5.97 -11.26
N PHE A 114 -1.08 -6.66 -10.73
CA PHE A 114 0.14 -6.97 -11.49
C PHE A 114 -0.09 -8.02 -12.59
N GLU A 115 -0.82 -9.11 -12.29
CA GLU A 115 -0.95 -10.24 -13.23
C GLU A 115 -2.08 -10.05 -14.24
N TYR A 116 -3.18 -9.38 -13.90
CA TYR A 116 -4.34 -9.23 -14.77
C TYR A 116 -4.46 -7.81 -15.36
N TYR A 117 -4.45 -6.78 -14.51
CA TYR A 117 -4.61 -5.40 -14.99
C TYR A 117 -3.34 -4.84 -15.62
N GLY A 118 -2.16 -5.21 -15.14
CA GLY A 118 -0.87 -4.72 -15.65
C GLY A 118 -0.68 -4.92 -17.15
N PRO A 119 -0.84 -6.14 -17.70
CA PRO A 119 -0.76 -6.38 -19.15
C PRO A 119 -1.83 -5.62 -19.94
N ARG A 120 -3.04 -5.44 -19.39
CA ARG A 120 -4.10 -4.64 -20.04
C ARG A 120 -3.75 -3.16 -20.04
N ALA A 121 -3.31 -2.63 -18.91
CA ALA A 121 -2.87 -1.25 -18.77
C ALA A 121 -1.71 -0.92 -19.73
N HIS A 122 -0.77 -1.84 -19.90
CA HIS A 122 0.31 -1.68 -20.88
C HIS A 122 -0.24 -1.51 -22.31
N ARG A 123 -1.28 -2.25 -22.69
CA ARG A 123 -1.89 -2.15 -24.03
C ARG A 123 -2.73 -0.88 -24.21
N THR A 124 -3.39 -0.40 -23.17
CA THR A 124 -4.23 0.82 -23.24
C THR A 124 -3.47 2.10 -22.97
N GLY A 125 -2.23 2.02 -22.54
CA GLY A 125 -1.43 3.19 -22.14
C GLY A 125 -1.65 3.64 -20.70
N ALA A 126 -2.41 2.89 -19.88
CA ALA A 126 -2.64 3.22 -18.49
C ALA A 126 -1.42 2.96 -17.61
N THR A 127 -1.32 3.71 -16.50
CA THR A 127 -0.31 3.52 -15.45
C THR A 127 -1.01 3.16 -14.14
N LEU A 128 -0.64 2.04 -13.53
CA LEU A 128 -1.26 1.56 -12.29
C LEU A 128 -0.22 1.54 -11.17
N LEU A 129 -0.47 2.33 -10.11
CA LEU A 129 0.32 2.43 -8.88
C LEU A 129 -0.52 1.91 -7.73
N THR A 130 -0.54 0.60 -7.53
CA THR A 130 -1.31 -0.04 -6.46
C THR A 130 -0.52 -0.09 -5.15
N ALA A 131 -1.23 -0.09 -4.02
CA ALA A 131 -0.66 -0.14 -2.67
C ALA A 131 0.36 1.00 -2.42
N PHE A 132 -0.03 2.21 -2.82
CA PHE A 132 0.83 3.38 -2.74
C PHE A 132 0.65 4.12 -1.41
N GLY A 133 0.80 3.38 -0.31
CA GLY A 133 0.64 3.86 1.06
C GLY A 133 1.68 3.25 2.01
N TYR A 134 1.35 3.24 3.30
CA TYR A 134 2.13 2.52 4.30
C TYR A 134 2.35 1.06 3.89
N ASP A 135 1.34 0.40 3.39
CA ASP A 135 1.45 -0.86 2.67
C ASP A 135 1.52 -0.52 1.15
N TYR A 136 2.65 -0.51 0.41
CA TYR A 136 3.94 -1.11 0.73
C TYR A 136 5.10 -0.18 0.32
N ILE A 137 4.96 1.13 0.39
CA ILE A 137 6.01 2.07 -0.03
C ILE A 137 7.25 2.06 0.89
N PRO A 138 7.13 2.02 2.24
CA PRO A 138 8.30 1.98 3.11
C PRO A 138 9.22 0.78 2.86
N GLY A 139 8.66 -0.41 2.59
CA GLY A 139 9.46 -1.59 2.29
C GLY A 139 10.12 -1.53 0.93
N ASN A 140 9.42 -0.98 -0.08
CA ASN A 140 10.04 -0.69 -1.38
C ASN A 140 11.24 0.27 -1.22
N LEU A 141 11.11 1.32 -0.41
CA LEU A 141 12.21 2.24 -0.13
C LEU A 141 13.35 1.55 0.60
N ALA A 142 13.05 0.83 1.68
CA ALA A 142 14.06 0.10 2.44
C ALA A 142 14.78 -0.94 1.55
N GLY A 143 14.03 -1.67 0.71
CA GLY A 143 14.58 -2.63 -0.24
C GLY A 143 15.55 -1.99 -1.23
N VAL A 144 15.14 -0.88 -1.88
CA VAL A 144 16.03 -0.13 -2.79
C VAL A 144 17.32 0.32 -2.09
N LEU A 145 17.20 0.80 -0.85
CA LEU A 145 18.36 1.26 -0.08
C LEU A 145 19.28 0.11 0.34
N ALA A 146 18.72 -1.03 0.78
CA ALA A 146 19.52 -2.20 1.16
C ALA A 146 20.25 -2.83 -0.04
N LEU A 147 19.59 -2.90 -1.21
CA LEU A 147 20.22 -3.33 -2.46
C LEU A 147 21.33 -2.39 -2.90
N ARG A 148 21.14 -1.07 -2.71
CA ARG A 148 22.18 -0.08 -2.98
C ARG A 148 23.36 -0.24 -2.04
N ASP A 149 23.12 -0.40 -0.74
CA ASP A 149 24.16 -0.63 0.28
C ASP A 149 25.02 -1.86 -0.06
N ALA A 150 24.38 -3.00 -0.39
CA ALA A 150 25.09 -4.20 -0.84
C ALA A 150 25.93 -3.97 -2.09
N ARG A 151 25.40 -3.26 -3.09
CA ARG A 151 26.09 -2.95 -4.34
C ARG A 151 27.28 -2.03 -4.12
N GLU A 152 27.15 -1.00 -3.30
CA GLU A 152 28.24 -0.08 -2.93
C GLU A 152 29.35 -0.80 -2.18
N ALA A 153 29.00 -1.83 -1.40
CA ALA A 153 29.96 -2.74 -0.75
C ALA A 153 30.57 -3.82 -1.70
N GLY A 154 30.18 -3.82 -2.98
CA GLY A 154 30.69 -4.74 -4.00
C GLY A 154 30.03 -6.13 -4.01
N PHE A 155 28.85 -6.29 -3.41
CA PHE A 155 28.16 -7.58 -3.36
C PHE A 155 27.00 -7.66 -4.36
N ILE A 156 26.75 -8.88 -4.86
CA ILE A 156 25.52 -9.28 -5.53
C ILE A 156 24.54 -9.76 -4.46
N THR A 157 23.25 -9.56 -4.68
CA THR A 157 22.18 -9.94 -3.76
C THR A 157 21.31 -11.02 -4.40
N ASP A 158 21.09 -12.15 -3.73
CA ASP A 158 20.20 -13.22 -4.20
C ASP A 158 18.88 -13.29 -3.40
N ARG A 159 18.85 -12.74 -2.17
CA ARG A 159 17.67 -12.75 -1.29
C ARG A 159 17.49 -11.42 -0.59
N LEU A 160 16.20 -10.99 -0.46
CA LEU A 160 15.82 -9.78 0.24
C LEU A 160 14.69 -10.08 1.22
N GLU A 161 14.85 -9.66 2.48
CA GLU A 161 13.88 -9.81 3.55
C GLU A 161 13.48 -8.43 4.07
N ILE A 162 12.16 -8.16 4.15
CA ILE A 162 11.61 -6.86 4.49
C ILE A 162 10.64 -7.00 5.64
N GLY A 163 10.83 -6.23 6.71
CA GLY A 163 9.95 -6.18 7.89
C GLY A 163 9.26 -4.84 8.03
N TYR A 164 7.96 -4.86 8.37
CA TYR A 164 7.13 -3.70 8.66
C TYR A 164 6.72 -3.67 10.12
N PHE A 165 6.91 -2.56 10.80
CA PHE A 165 6.60 -2.38 12.20
C PHE A 165 5.98 -1.01 12.45
N ILE A 166 5.20 -0.92 13.52
CA ILE A 166 4.66 0.34 14.03
C ILE A 166 5.24 0.54 15.43
N ASP A 167 5.96 1.64 15.63
CA ASP A 167 6.39 2.05 16.96
C ASP A 167 5.31 2.93 17.58
N SER A 168 4.68 2.42 18.63
CA SER A 168 3.62 3.10 19.37
C SER A 168 4.14 3.44 20.76
N ARG A 169 4.26 4.73 21.06
CA ARG A 169 4.64 5.23 22.39
C ARG A 169 3.50 5.23 23.42
N GLY A 170 2.38 4.58 23.08
CA GLY A 170 1.17 4.40 23.90
C GLY A 170 0.72 2.95 23.91
N SER A 171 -0.41 2.66 24.57
CA SER A 171 -0.93 1.28 24.69
C SER A 171 -1.12 0.64 23.32
N PRO A 172 -0.55 -0.54 23.08
CA PRO A 172 -0.59 -1.24 21.78
C PRO A 172 -2.01 -1.53 21.28
N GLU A 173 -2.99 -1.56 22.18
CA GLU A 173 -4.38 -1.97 21.91
C GLU A 173 -5.19 -0.93 21.11
N ARG A 174 -4.75 0.33 21.02
CA ARG A 174 -5.50 1.43 20.37
C ARG A 174 -4.98 1.87 19.01
N THR A 175 -3.89 1.29 18.53
CA THR A 175 -3.20 1.74 17.31
C THR A 175 -3.80 1.18 16.03
N ILE A 176 -4.67 0.19 16.13
CA ILE A 176 -5.28 -0.49 14.97
C ILE A 176 -6.77 -0.13 14.95
N SER A 177 -7.24 0.46 13.84
CA SER A 177 -8.68 0.68 13.63
C SER A 177 -9.40 -0.68 13.59
N GLY A 178 -10.67 -0.72 14.02
CA GLY A 178 -11.49 -1.93 13.93
C GLY A 178 -11.57 -2.50 12.51
N GLY A 179 -11.48 -1.66 11.49
CA GLY A 179 -11.33 -2.06 10.09
C GLY A 179 -10.02 -2.76 9.79
N THR A 180 -8.90 -2.28 10.35
CA THR A 180 -7.58 -2.90 10.17
C THR A 180 -7.50 -4.25 10.87
N ALA A 181 -8.09 -4.41 12.06
CA ALA A 181 -8.13 -5.70 12.77
C ALA A 181 -8.96 -6.73 12.01
N ALA A 182 -10.14 -6.34 11.49
CA ALA A 182 -10.98 -7.21 10.66
C ALA A 182 -10.30 -7.58 9.33
N SER A 183 -9.61 -6.64 8.70
CA SER A 183 -8.82 -6.88 7.48
C SER A 183 -7.64 -7.81 7.75
N SER A 184 -6.97 -7.68 8.90
CA SER A 184 -5.84 -8.56 9.27
C SER A 184 -6.25 -10.02 9.40
N VAL A 185 -7.43 -10.30 9.98
CA VAL A 185 -7.98 -11.68 10.06
C VAL A 185 -8.37 -12.17 8.66
N ALA A 186 -9.00 -11.33 7.83
CA ALA A 186 -9.39 -11.67 6.47
C ALA A 186 -8.16 -11.96 5.58
N ILE A 187 -7.08 -11.19 5.72
CA ILE A 187 -5.82 -11.37 4.99
C ILE A 187 -5.20 -12.75 5.28
N LEU A 188 -5.23 -13.20 6.54
CA LEU A 188 -4.67 -14.50 6.94
C LEU A 188 -5.44 -15.70 6.37
N THR A 189 -6.66 -15.50 5.89
CA THR A 189 -7.52 -16.57 5.33
C THR A 189 -7.53 -16.63 3.80
N GLN A 190 -6.96 -15.63 3.12
CA GLN A 190 -6.92 -15.55 1.66
C GLN A 190 -5.62 -16.17 1.11
N ALA A 191 -5.64 -16.57 -0.18
CA ALA A 191 -4.43 -17.03 -0.84
C ALA A 191 -3.42 -15.88 -0.97
N GLY A 192 -2.21 -16.10 -0.45
CA GLY A 192 -1.10 -15.18 -0.58
C GLY A 192 -0.13 -15.60 -1.71
N PHE A 193 0.98 -14.90 -1.79
CA PHE A 193 2.05 -15.17 -2.74
C PHE A 193 3.40 -14.72 -2.17
N ALA A 194 4.48 -15.24 -2.77
CA ALA A 194 5.85 -14.85 -2.52
C ALA A 194 6.65 -14.85 -3.83
N PHE A 195 7.86 -14.29 -3.81
CA PHE A 195 8.80 -14.41 -4.91
C PHE A 195 9.87 -15.42 -4.50
N ARG A 196 9.92 -16.56 -5.21
CA ARG A 196 10.83 -17.69 -4.97
C ARG A 196 11.41 -18.19 -6.28
N ASP A 197 12.65 -18.58 -6.28
CA ASP A 197 13.37 -19.11 -7.45
C ASP A 197 13.26 -18.25 -8.71
N GLY A 198 13.15 -16.92 -8.52
CA GLY A 198 13.03 -15.97 -9.62
C GLY A 198 11.61 -15.79 -10.18
N GLY A 199 10.57 -16.28 -9.49
CA GLY A 199 9.18 -16.18 -9.93
C GLY A 199 8.16 -15.97 -8.80
N ILE A 200 6.96 -15.53 -9.16
CA ILE A 200 5.84 -15.45 -8.22
C ILE A 200 5.23 -16.83 -8.02
N VAL A 201 5.17 -17.27 -6.78
CA VAL A 201 4.54 -18.51 -6.35
C VAL A 201 3.37 -18.26 -5.42
N THR A 202 2.40 -19.17 -5.38
CA THR A 202 1.34 -19.11 -4.38
C THR A 202 1.88 -19.62 -3.05
N GLU A 203 1.81 -18.78 -2.03
CA GLU A 203 2.25 -19.12 -0.68
C GLU A 203 1.16 -18.71 0.31
N ARG A 204 0.98 -19.48 1.40
CA ARG A 204 0.00 -19.13 2.42
C ARG A 204 0.46 -17.91 3.20
N PRO A 205 -0.44 -17.00 3.58
CA PRO A 205 -0.11 -15.93 4.52
C PRO A 205 0.43 -16.51 5.83
N ALA A 206 1.35 -15.80 6.47
CA ALA A 206 2.02 -16.23 7.68
C ALA A 206 2.73 -17.60 7.56
N ALA A 207 3.17 -18.00 6.35
CA ALA A 207 3.91 -19.24 6.16
C ALA A 207 5.23 -19.25 6.93
N HIS A 208 5.85 -18.10 7.06
CA HIS A 208 7.14 -17.92 7.72
C HIS A 208 7.04 -16.84 8.79
N VAL A 209 7.88 -16.98 9.82
CA VAL A 209 8.11 -15.99 10.87
C VAL A 209 9.56 -15.56 10.81
N ARG A 210 9.79 -14.26 10.86
CA ARG A 210 11.15 -13.68 10.88
C ARG A 210 11.27 -12.66 11.99
N GLU A 211 12.36 -12.71 12.72
CA GLU A 211 12.72 -11.70 13.71
C GLU A 211 13.74 -10.74 13.12
N PHE A 212 13.49 -9.45 13.29
CA PHE A 212 14.38 -8.36 12.89
C PHE A 212 14.89 -7.64 14.13
N GLU A 213 16.18 -7.38 14.16
CA GLU A 213 16.77 -6.56 15.20
C GLU A 213 16.61 -5.08 14.87
N LEU A 214 15.98 -4.31 15.76
CA LEU A 214 15.78 -2.88 15.63
C LEU A 214 15.95 -2.19 16.98
N ASP A 215 16.89 -1.28 17.08
CA ASP A 215 17.19 -0.49 18.29
C ASP A 215 17.37 -1.42 19.53
N GLY A 216 18.10 -2.56 19.36
CA GLY A 216 18.37 -3.54 20.40
C GLY A 216 17.19 -4.45 20.78
N ARG A 217 16.09 -4.40 20.03
CA ARG A 217 14.90 -5.23 20.23
C ARG A 217 14.71 -6.21 19.09
N GLN A 218 14.25 -7.43 19.37
CA GLN A 218 13.82 -8.38 18.38
C GLN A 218 12.33 -8.21 18.10
N LEU A 219 12.00 -7.90 16.85
CA LEU A 219 10.63 -7.68 16.39
C LEU A 219 10.23 -8.77 15.40
N ALA A 220 9.25 -9.58 15.77
CA ALA A 220 8.75 -10.66 14.92
C ALA A 220 7.74 -10.16 13.89
N GLY A 221 7.88 -10.63 12.65
CA GLY A 221 6.92 -10.43 11.56
C GLY A 221 6.43 -11.75 10.97
N LEU A 222 5.22 -11.75 10.43
CA LEU A 222 4.60 -12.86 9.71
C LEU A 222 4.66 -12.60 8.21
N SER A 223 5.02 -13.61 7.40
CA SER A 223 5.13 -13.46 5.95
C SER A 223 3.78 -13.12 5.30
N LEU A 224 3.80 -12.18 4.36
CA LEU A 224 2.64 -11.75 3.60
C LEU A 224 3.06 -11.30 2.19
N GLY A 225 2.13 -11.41 1.22
CA GLY A 225 2.35 -10.88 -0.12
C GLY A 225 2.29 -9.34 -0.13
N GLY A 226 3.26 -8.70 -0.78
CA GLY A 226 3.33 -7.25 -0.97
C GLY A 226 3.80 -6.88 -2.37
N THR A 227 3.79 -5.60 -2.70
CA THR A 227 4.24 -5.13 -4.03
C THR A 227 5.72 -5.42 -4.28
N GLU A 228 6.53 -5.49 -3.24
CA GLU A 228 7.97 -5.74 -3.29
C GLU A 228 8.34 -7.01 -4.05
N HIS A 229 7.49 -8.03 -3.97
CA HIS A 229 7.68 -9.29 -4.72
C HIS A 229 7.64 -9.10 -6.24
N PHE A 230 6.89 -8.10 -6.71
CA PHE A 230 6.79 -7.78 -8.15
C PHE A 230 7.78 -6.71 -8.58
N THR A 231 8.20 -5.83 -7.67
CA THR A 231 8.85 -4.57 -8.00
C THR A 231 10.36 -4.60 -7.77
N LEU A 232 10.84 -5.21 -6.69
CA LEU A 232 12.27 -5.24 -6.36
C LEU A 232 13.08 -6.17 -7.26
N PRO A 233 12.56 -7.33 -7.73
CA PRO A 233 13.25 -8.13 -8.74
C PRO A 233 13.46 -7.42 -10.10
N ARG A 234 12.68 -6.37 -10.39
CA ARG A 234 12.89 -5.52 -11.57
C ARG A 234 14.06 -4.54 -11.39
N ILE A 235 14.44 -4.26 -10.14
CA ILE A 235 15.55 -3.37 -9.78
C ILE A 235 16.86 -4.14 -9.72
N ASP A 236 16.83 -5.38 -9.20
CA ASP A 236 17.98 -6.28 -9.18
C ASP A 236 17.55 -7.67 -9.68
N HIS A 237 17.96 -7.99 -10.90
CA HIS A 237 17.62 -9.26 -11.57
C HIS A 237 18.34 -10.48 -11.00
N ASN A 238 19.32 -10.30 -10.09
CA ASN A 238 19.97 -11.40 -9.40
C ASN A 238 19.12 -11.95 -8.25
N LEU A 239 18.12 -11.19 -7.79
CA LEU A 239 17.22 -11.65 -6.75
C LEU A 239 16.50 -12.94 -7.16
N ARG A 240 16.62 -13.96 -6.31
CA ARG A 240 15.94 -15.24 -6.41
C ARG A 240 14.78 -15.33 -5.43
N GLU A 241 14.89 -14.61 -4.32
CA GLU A 241 13.88 -14.59 -3.26
C GLU A 241 13.61 -13.17 -2.76
N VAL A 242 12.34 -12.86 -2.55
CA VAL A 242 11.88 -11.67 -1.81
C VAL A 242 10.84 -12.12 -0.81
N SER A 243 10.98 -11.70 0.44
CA SER A 243 10.05 -11.98 1.53
C SER A 243 9.66 -10.70 2.26
N VAL A 244 8.36 -10.54 2.50
CA VAL A 244 7.81 -9.40 3.23
C VAL A 244 7.14 -9.91 4.51
N PHE A 245 7.39 -9.25 5.63
CA PHE A 245 6.92 -9.64 6.95
C PHE A 245 6.24 -8.47 7.65
N LEU A 246 5.05 -8.71 8.23
CA LEU A 246 4.29 -7.72 8.97
C LEU A 246 4.30 -8.04 10.46
N GLY A 247 4.76 -7.08 11.27
CA GLY A 247 4.86 -7.17 12.72
C GLY A 247 3.88 -6.26 13.47
N TRP A 248 2.67 -6.04 12.94
CA TRP A 248 1.67 -5.11 13.50
C TRP A 248 1.16 -5.47 14.89
N ALA A 249 1.12 -6.77 15.22
CA ALA A 249 0.62 -7.23 16.51
C ALA A 249 1.65 -7.11 17.66
N GLY A 250 2.80 -6.47 17.42
CA GLY A 250 3.84 -6.30 18.43
C GLY A 250 4.23 -7.64 19.08
N PRO A 251 4.34 -7.73 20.43
CA PRO A 251 4.70 -8.96 21.13
C PRO A 251 3.71 -10.13 20.92
N GLN A 252 2.49 -9.85 20.49
CA GLN A 252 1.47 -10.88 20.21
C GLN A 252 1.73 -11.59 18.87
N THR A 253 2.51 -10.99 17.96
CA THR A 253 2.88 -11.62 16.68
C THR A 253 3.56 -12.96 16.89
N ALA A 254 4.46 -13.07 17.86
CA ALA A 254 5.13 -14.32 18.22
C ALA A 254 4.16 -15.36 18.85
N LYS A 255 3.12 -14.91 19.56
CA LYS A 255 2.07 -15.79 20.12
C LYS A 255 1.15 -16.31 19.01
N LEU A 256 0.77 -15.47 18.07
CA LEU A 256 -0.02 -15.85 16.88
C LEU A 256 0.73 -16.87 16.02
N ALA A 257 2.03 -16.70 15.87
CA ALA A 257 2.89 -17.67 15.19
C ALA A 257 2.88 -19.05 15.84
N LYS A 258 2.91 -19.11 17.17
CA LYS A 258 2.82 -20.38 17.92
C LYS A 258 1.43 -21.02 17.85
N LEU A 259 0.36 -20.21 17.90
CA LEU A 259 -1.02 -20.70 17.80
C LEU A 259 -1.33 -21.32 16.42
N ARG A 260 -0.62 -20.90 15.39
CA ARG A 260 -0.73 -21.42 14.04
C ARG A 260 -0.48 -22.93 13.96
N GLY A 261 0.52 -23.46 14.68
CA GLY A 261 0.80 -24.91 14.72
C GLY A 261 -0.40 -25.73 15.21
N VAL A 262 -1.29 -25.13 16.01
CA VAL A 262 -2.51 -25.75 16.52
C VAL A 262 -3.69 -25.61 15.52
N LEU A 263 -3.69 -24.57 14.69
CA LEU A 263 -4.76 -24.30 13.73
C LEU A 263 -4.52 -24.93 12.34
N ASP A 264 -3.30 -25.36 12.04
CA ASP A 264 -2.91 -25.93 10.74
C ASP A 264 -3.76 -27.14 10.28
N PRO A 265 -4.23 -28.05 11.14
CA PRO A 265 -5.14 -29.13 10.74
C PRO A 265 -6.51 -28.65 10.27
N PHE A 266 -7.02 -27.55 10.84
CA PHE A 266 -8.37 -27.01 10.53
C PHE A 266 -8.40 -26.18 9.25
N THR A 267 -7.27 -25.61 8.84
CA THR A 267 -7.17 -24.80 7.60
C THR A 267 -7.03 -25.66 6.34
N ARG A 268 -6.85 -26.97 6.47
CA ARG A 268 -6.78 -27.94 5.35
C ARG A 268 -8.14 -28.37 4.83
N ILE A 269 -9.25 -27.99 5.47
CA ILE A 269 -10.60 -28.37 5.05
C ILE A 269 -11.02 -27.46 3.89
N PRO A 270 -11.26 -27.98 2.66
CA PRO A 270 -11.83 -27.21 1.57
C PRO A 270 -13.21 -26.70 2.03
N TYR A 271 -13.50 -25.42 1.89
CA TYR A 271 -14.71 -24.69 2.34
C TYR A 271 -14.64 -23.95 3.69
N SER A 272 -13.56 -24.06 4.49
CA SER A 272 -13.41 -23.24 5.69
C SER A 272 -13.31 -21.73 5.37
N GLY A 273 -12.76 -21.36 4.21
CA GLY A 273 -12.63 -19.97 3.75
C GLY A 273 -13.97 -19.25 3.52
N THR A 274 -15.03 -19.97 3.11
CA THR A 274 -16.35 -19.37 2.89
C THR A 274 -17.11 -19.09 4.18
N LEU A 275 -16.94 -19.92 5.20
CA LEU A 275 -17.55 -19.72 6.52
C LEU A 275 -16.88 -18.56 7.28
N VAL A 276 -15.55 -18.48 7.26
CA VAL A 276 -14.79 -17.40 7.87
C VAL A 276 -15.04 -16.06 7.15
N SER A 277 -15.15 -16.07 5.81
CA SER A 277 -15.46 -14.85 5.05
C SER A 277 -16.89 -14.36 5.27
N SER A 278 -17.86 -15.24 5.57
CA SER A 278 -19.23 -14.83 5.87
C SER A 278 -19.38 -14.23 7.26
N VAL A 279 -18.61 -14.72 8.24
CA VAL A 279 -18.50 -14.11 9.56
C VAL A 279 -17.75 -12.78 9.50
N GLY A 280 -16.63 -12.71 8.76
CA GLY A 280 -15.88 -11.47 8.53
C GLY A 280 -16.73 -10.38 7.86
N ARG A 281 -17.57 -10.70 6.87
CA ARG A 281 -18.51 -9.75 6.22
C ARG A 281 -19.53 -9.14 7.17
N ARG A 282 -19.91 -9.82 8.24
CA ARG A 282 -20.85 -9.31 9.24
C ARG A 282 -20.23 -8.28 10.19
N PHE A 283 -18.90 -8.27 10.31
CA PHE A 283 -18.13 -7.30 11.10
C PHE A 283 -17.56 -6.15 10.26
N VAL A 284 -17.59 -6.23 8.94
CA VAL A 284 -17.28 -5.12 8.02
C VAL A 284 -18.52 -4.21 7.88
N LYS A 285 -18.96 -3.62 8.96
CA LYS A 285 -19.64 -2.32 8.89
C LYS A 285 -18.55 -1.33 8.48
N GLY A 286 -18.78 -0.63 7.36
CA GLY A 286 -17.80 0.26 6.76
C GLY A 286 -17.00 1.04 7.78
N SER A 287 -15.70 1.23 7.54
CA SER A 287 -14.75 1.84 8.49
C SER A 287 -15.13 3.30 8.76
N THR A 288 -16.14 3.49 9.60
CA THR A 288 -16.48 4.79 10.18
C THR A 288 -15.60 4.95 11.41
N GLY A 289 -14.45 5.58 11.23
CA GLY A 289 -13.55 5.96 12.30
C GLY A 289 -12.19 5.29 12.20
N GLY A 290 -11.16 6.08 12.37
CA GLY A 290 -9.76 5.71 12.54
C GLY A 290 -9.21 6.44 13.75
N PRO A 291 -7.90 6.29 14.06
CA PRO A 291 -7.28 6.96 15.20
C PRO A 291 -7.42 8.49 15.10
N SER A 292 -7.68 9.13 16.24
CA SER A 292 -7.68 10.58 16.37
C SER A 292 -6.30 11.19 16.03
N ALA A 293 -6.22 12.49 15.81
CA ALA A 293 -4.97 13.19 15.56
C ALA A 293 -3.94 12.95 16.68
N THR A 294 -4.40 12.96 17.94
CA THR A 294 -3.55 12.68 19.11
C THR A 294 -2.99 11.26 19.11
N GLU A 295 -3.82 10.28 18.78
CA GLU A 295 -3.38 8.87 18.69
C GLU A 295 -2.42 8.67 17.51
N ARG A 296 -2.67 9.33 16.37
CA ARG A 296 -1.73 9.31 15.22
C ARG A 296 -0.36 9.89 15.59
N ALA A 297 -0.32 10.99 16.31
CA ALA A 297 0.92 11.64 16.72
C ALA A 297 1.82 10.74 17.60
N GLN A 298 1.26 9.70 18.24
CA GLN A 298 1.97 8.77 19.12
C GLN A 298 2.56 7.55 18.40
N SER A 299 2.30 7.36 17.12
CA SER A 299 2.81 6.22 16.35
C SER A 299 3.72 6.63 15.21
N ARG A 300 4.65 5.75 14.85
CA ARG A 300 5.62 5.94 13.77
C ARG A 300 5.71 4.68 12.93
N THR A 301 5.90 4.86 11.64
CA THR A 301 6.20 3.80 10.69
C THR A 301 7.66 3.40 10.78
N ILE A 302 7.94 2.11 10.77
CA ILE A 302 9.29 1.55 10.61
C ILE A 302 9.23 0.45 9.56
N ALA A 303 10.14 0.48 8.60
CA ALA A 303 10.44 -0.65 7.73
C ALA A 303 11.94 -0.94 7.73
N VAL A 304 12.29 -2.21 7.71
CA VAL A 304 13.67 -2.68 7.62
C VAL A 304 13.79 -3.61 6.41
N ALA A 305 14.89 -3.49 5.67
CA ALA A 305 15.25 -4.45 4.64
C ALA A 305 16.67 -4.97 4.88
N GLU A 306 16.83 -6.27 4.72
CA GLU A 306 18.10 -6.98 4.82
C GLU A 306 18.35 -7.75 3.52
N ALA A 307 19.48 -7.44 2.87
CA ALA A 307 19.92 -8.05 1.61
C ALA A 307 20.99 -9.11 1.89
N PHE A 308 20.88 -10.27 1.22
CA PHE A 308 21.74 -11.42 1.47
C PHE A 308 22.38 -11.93 0.17
N LEU A 309 23.54 -12.56 0.34
CA LEU A 309 24.18 -13.45 -0.60
C LEU A 309 24.37 -14.80 0.10
N GLY A 310 23.56 -15.79 -0.24
CA GLY A 310 23.40 -17.00 0.55
C GLY A 310 22.96 -16.66 1.97
N GLU A 311 23.69 -17.13 2.99
CA GLU A 311 23.38 -16.85 4.40
C GLU A 311 24.01 -15.54 4.93
N ARG A 312 24.87 -14.90 4.14
CA ARG A 312 25.56 -13.68 4.56
C ARG A 312 24.71 -12.46 4.27
N ARG A 313 24.38 -11.68 5.31
CA ARG A 313 23.81 -10.34 5.12
C ARG A 313 24.87 -9.41 4.54
N VAL A 314 24.61 -8.82 3.38
CA VAL A 314 25.52 -7.97 2.62
C VAL A 314 25.03 -6.52 2.49
N GLY A 315 23.78 -6.25 2.83
CA GLY A 315 23.23 -4.89 2.87
C GLY A 315 22.09 -4.79 3.87
N ARG A 316 21.85 -3.58 4.40
CA ARG A 316 20.76 -3.31 5.33
C ARG A 316 20.31 -1.86 5.22
N ALA A 317 19.01 -1.65 5.30
CA ALA A 317 18.45 -0.31 5.45
C ALA A 317 17.27 -0.33 6.42
N VAL A 318 17.15 0.74 7.19
CA VAL A 318 16.00 1.02 8.04
C VAL A 318 15.41 2.34 7.59
N VAL A 319 14.10 2.41 7.44
CA VAL A 319 13.38 3.65 7.17
C VAL A 319 12.36 3.90 8.27
N LYS A 320 12.24 5.15 8.67
CA LYS A 320 11.29 5.61 9.69
C LYS A 320 10.46 6.76 9.11
N GLY A 321 9.19 6.80 9.45
CA GLY A 321 8.26 7.80 8.93
C GLY A 321 7.16 8.17 9.93
N PRO A 322 6.24 9.07 9.53
CA PRO A 322 5.10 9.45 10.34
C PRO A 322 4.14 8.29 10.58
N ASN A 323 3.02 8.56 11.20
CA ASN A 323 1.93 7.60 11.39
C ASN A 323 1.53 6.93 10.05
N PRO A 324 1.19 5.63 10.04
CA PRO A 324 0.80 4.92 8.81
C PRO A 324 -0.30 5.60 7.98
N TYR A 325 -1.30 6.20 8.61
CA TYR A 325 -2.43 6.84 7.91
C TYR A 325 -2.04 8.19 7.29
N GLU A 326 -1.29 9.02 8.03
CA GLU A 326 -0.77 10.30 7.53
C GLU A 326 0.23 10.03 6.40
N LEU A 327 1.14 9.07 6.61
CA LEU A 327 2.08 8.67 5.58
C LEU A 327 1.36 8.19 4.31
N THR A 328 0.29 7.39 4.44
CA THR A 328 -0.50 6.92 3.29
C THR A 328 -1.11 8.09 2.53
N ALA A 329 -1.73 9.04 3.24
CA ALA A 329 -2.34 10.23 2.63
C ALA A 329 -1.30 11.08 1.89
N ASP A 330 -0.14 11.30 2.50
CA ASP A 330 0.94 12.08 1.93
C ASP A 330 1.61 11.40 0.73
N LEU A 331 1.74 10.08 0.76
CA LEU A 331 2.25 9.30 -0.37
C LEU A 331 1.29 9.33 -1.57
N LEU A 332 -0.02 9.18 -1.33
CA LEU A 332 -1.04 9.29 -2.37
C LEU A 332 -1.02 10.69 -3.01
N ALA A 333 -0.98 11.74 -2.19
CA ALA A 333 -0.91 13.12 -2.67
C ALA A 333 0.39 13.41 -3.43
N MET A 334 1.53 12.90 -2.94
CA MET A 334 2.83 13.03 -3.60
C MET A 334 2.84 12.33 -4.96
N ALA A 335 2.32 11.10 -5.04
CA ALA A 335 2.25 10.36 -6.30
C ALA A 335 1.32 11.03 -7.32
N ALA A 336 0.18 11.54 -6.85
CA ALA A 336 -0.78 12.25 -7.69
C ALA A 336 -0.21 13.58 -8.23
N ASP A 337 0.53 14.33 -7.41
CA ASP A 337 1.21 15.55 -7.83
C ASP A 337 2.26 15.27 -8.91
N ALA A 338 3.08 14.25 -8.72
CA ALA A 338 4.05 13.83 -9.72
C ALA A 338 3.37 13.34 -11.01
N ALA A 339 2.27 12.58 -10.89
CA ALA A 339 1.50 12.13 -12.05
C ALA A 339 0.94 13.30 -12.85
N ARG A 340 0.35 14.30 -12.20
CA ARG A 340 -0.19 15.52 -12.80
C ARG A 340 0.89 16.35 -13.52
N LYS A 341 2.09 16.39 -12.96
CA LYS A 341 3.23 17.10 -13.54
C LYS A 341 3.90 16.35 -14.69
N GLY A 342 3.49 15.13 -14.99
CA GLY A 342 4.12 14.27 -15.99
C GLY A 342 5.45 13.66 -15.52
N ASP A 343 5.72 13.65 -14.22
CA ASP A 343 6.96 13.15 -13.61
C ASP A 343 6.96 11.61 -13.44
N LEU A 344 6.04 10.91 -14.11
CA LEU A 344 6.01 9.45 -14.17
C LEU A 344 6.77 8.95 -15.39
N GLY A 345 7.91 8.32 -15.16
CA GLY A 345 8.74 7.75 -16.21
C GLY A 345 10.19 8.23 -16.17
N LEU A 346 11.00 7.66 -17.05
CA LEU A 346 12.36 8.10 -17.29
C LEU A 346 12.38 8.83 -18.66
N GLY A 347 12.52 10.14 -18.65
CA GLY A 347 12.46 10.96 -19.85
C GLY A 347 11.04 11.40 -20.21
N SER A 348 10.75 11.64 -21.49
CA SER A 348 9.49 12.23 -21.99
C SER A 348 8.33 11.24 -22.12
N ALA A 349 8.56 9.93 -21.97
CA ALA A 349 7.53 8.92 -22.14
C ALA A 349 7.04 8.38 -20.78
N ARG A 350 5.72 8.46 -20.55
CA ARG A 350 5.06 7.83 -19.40
C ARG A 350 5.21 6.32 -19.48
N ARG A 351 5.64 5.69 -18.39
CA ARG A 351 5.65 4.24 -18.29
C ARG A 351 4.24 3.71 -18.02
N THR A 352 3.89 2.61 -18.67
CA THR A 352 2.56 2.01 -18.63
C THR A 352 2.56 0.61 -18.04
N GLY A 353 1.39 0.15 -17.58
CA GLY A 353 1.24 -1.13 -16.89
C GLY A 353 1.19 -0.99 -15.37
N ALA A 354 1.27 -2.10 -14.65
CA ALA A 354 1.42 -2.10 -13.19
C ALA A 354 2.89 -1.87 -12.82
N LEU A 355 3.16 -0.77 -12.14
CA LEU A 355 4.50 -0.31 -11.82
C LEU A 355 4.75 -0.28 -10.31
N GLY A 356 5.99 -0.59 -9.93
CA GLY A 356 6.50 -0.26 -8.61
C GLY A 356 6.89 1.22 -8.51
N PRO A 357 7.11 1.73 -7.28
CA PRO A 357 7.46 3.13 -7.11
C PRO A 357 8.78 3.51 -7.79
N ALA A 358 9.81 2.66 -7.71
CA ALA A 358 11.08 2.90 -8.38
C ALA A 358 10.98 2.74 -9.91
N ASP A 359 10.05 1.90 -10.41
CA ASP A 359 9.76 1.80 -11.85
C ASP A 359 9.08 3.07 -12.36
N ALA A 360 8.12 3.60 -11.59
CA ALA A 360 7.32 4.75 -11.98
C ALA A 360 8.10 6.07 -11.96
N PHE A 361 8.92 6.28 -10.93
CA PHE A 361 9.61 7.56 -10.71
C PHE A 361 11.11 7.51 -11.04
N GLY A 362 11.69 6.31 -11.19
CA GLY A 362 13.12 6.10 -11.06
C GLY A 362 13.61 6.18 -9.61
N GLN A 363 14.67 5.45 -9.27
CA GLN A 363 15.12 5.30 -7.89
C GLN A 363 15.44 6.64 -7.19
N THR A 364 16.11 7.56 -7.87
CA THR A 364 16.51 8.85 -7.29
C THR A 364 15.31 9.74 -6.97
N ALA A 365 14.35 9.85 -7.90
CA ALA A 365 13.15 10.66 -7.68
C ALA A 365 12.23 10.00 -6.64
N PHE A 366 12.12 8.67 -6.63
CA PHE A 366 11.39 7.94 -5.60
C PHE A 366 11.94 8.21 -4.19
N ILE A 367 13.27 8.10 -3.99
CA ILE A 367 13.91 8.39 -2.70
C ILE A 367 13.66 9.85 -2.29
N ARG A 368 13.75 10.80 -3.23
CA ARG A 368 13.47 12.22 -2.98
C ARG A 368 12.01 12.44 -2.60
N GLY A 369 11.07 11.81 -3.31
CA GLY A 369 9.64 11.86 -3.00
C GLY A 369 9.33 11.33 -1.60
N CYS A 370 9.90 10.19 -1.20
CA CYS A 370 9.76 9.66 0.14
C CYS A 370 10.27 10.63 1.22
N ARG A 371 11.41 11.30 0.98
CA ARG A 371 11.93 12.34 1.89
C ARG A 371 10.96 13.52 2.05
N SER A 372 10.26 13.92 1.00
CA SER A 372 9.30 15.04 1.04
C SER A 372 8.07 14.74 1.91
N VAL A 373 7.81 13.49 2.23
CA VAL A 373 6.74 13.02 3.13
C VAL A 373 7.31 12.49 4.47
N ALA A 374 8.51 12.92 4.84
CA ALA A 374 9.21 12.56 6.06
C ALA A 374 9.46 11.04 6.24
N LEU A 375 9.47 10.26 5.15
CA LEU A 375 9.90 8.86 5.16
C LEU A 375 11.40 8.82 4.88
N LEU A 376 12.19 8.59 5.91
CA LEU A 376 13.63 8.82 5.93
C LEU A 376 14.40 7.54 6.23
N ALA A 377 15.59 7.39 5.61
CA ALA A 377 16.56 6.40 6.06
C ALA A 377 17.01 6.74 7.49
N ALA A 378 17.03 5.73 8.36
CA ALA A 378 17.57 5.83 9.70
C ALA A 378 18.96 5.15 9.72
N HIS A 379 19.91 5.83 10.32
CA HIS A 379 21.30 5.34 10.50
C HIS A 379 21.41 4.52 11.78
#